data_e36e044239bca8a5758d2948f89f7eb8
#
_entry.id   e36e044239bca8a5758d2948f89f7eb8
#
_cell.length_a   1.000
_cell.length_b   1.000
_cell.length_c   1.000
_cell.angle_alpha   90.00
_cell.angle_beta   90.00
_cell.angle_gamma   90.00
#
_symmetry.space_group_name_H-M   'P 1'
#
loop_
_entity.id
_entity.type
_entity.pdbx_description
1 polymer ?
#
loop_
_entity_poly.entity_id
_entity_poly.type
_entity_poly.pdbx_seq_one_letter_code
_entity_poly.pdbx_strand_id
1 'polypeptide(L)'
;MKTTSLSSLLSFPFKDPAWFKKLFILALVILISGAIPVLPWIVLVGYMARLIRRMVVDKSEASLPEWDDLGGIFTDGWRPFAASFTFMLPALAFFIAAWLLMVVPASFMPFSQMWSGGRNIHPGEFLILAGNFVGIGFFAVAMLVMLVTTFLLPAAVVHSVVRQDYAAAFRFKEWWPIFTANLAGFILAYVVIFGMNFVFGVLIQILFITLILCCLVPFITIGFSSYFYVVYAALFAEAYRAGAEKVRLAEPEGGKLPAGSAVEALKPVVEPAVEPTPTLVQEPVSEPAPKPARKSARKPAKKAAADATLVQPPAQESDQISQSLPGEEENHG
;
A
#
# COMPACT_ATOMS: atom_id res chain seq x y z
N MET A 1 -5.60 -0.54 -31.44
CA MET A 1 -5.18 -0.90 -30.07
C MET A 1 -6.26 -1.72 -29.42
N LYS A 2 -5.92 -2.86 -28.76
CA LYS A 2 -6.90 -3.65 -28.00
C LYS A 2 -7.26 -2.88 -26.75
N THR A 3 -8.48 -2.39 -26.65
CA THR A 3 -9.04 -1.92 -25.37
C THR A 3 -9.04 -3.12 -24.43
N THR A 4 -8.32 -3.03 -23.32
CA THR A 4 -8.29 -4.10 -22.32
C THR A 4 -9.72 -4.29 -21.82
N SER A 5 -10.29 -5.47 -22.00
CA SER A 5 -11.67 -5.72 -21.55
C SER A 5 -11.74 -5.68 -20.03
N LEU A 6 -12.85 -5.18 -19.48
CA LEU A 6 -13.08 -5.13 -18.03
C LEU A 6 -12.90 -6.52 -17.39
N SER A 7 -13.40 -7.57 -18.06
CA SER A 7 -13.26 -8.94 -17.58
C SER A 7 -11.79 -9.37 -17.48
N SER A 8 -10.93 -8.93 -18.40
CA SER A 8 -9.51 -9.23 -18.32
C SER A 8 -8.81 -8.51 -17.18
N LEU A 9 -9.23 -7.28 -16.83
CA LEU A 9 -8.72 -6.53 -15.67
C LEU A 9 -9.19 -7.10 -14.34
N LEU A 10 -10.34 -7.74 -14.28
CA LEU A 10 -10.79 -8.42 -13.07
C LEU A 10 -10.16 -9.81 -12.91
N SER A 11 -9.86 -10.50 -14.00
CA SER A 11 -9.34 -11.88 -13.96
C SER A 11 -7.82 -11.98 -14.02
N PHE A 12 -7.09 -10.88 -14.32
CA PHE A 12 -5.64 -10.96 -14.52
C PHE A 12 -4.84 -11.51 -13.33
N PRO A 13 -5.22 -11.25 -12.06
CA PRO A 13 -4.45 -11.80 -10.95
C PRO A 13 -4.41 -13.33 -10.98
N PHE A 14 -5.50 -13.97 -11.41
CA PHE A 14 -5.62 -15.43 -11.46
C PHE A 14 -4.94 -16.08 -12.67
N LYS A 15 -4.48 -15.28 -13.63
CA LYS A 15 -3.72 -15.79 -14.80
C LYS A 15 -2.25 -16.04 -14.47
N ASP A 16 -1.75 -15.44 -13.40
CA ASP A 16 -0.38 -15.65 -12.94
C ASP A 16 -0.23 -17.02 -12.28
N PRO A 17 0.72 -17.86 -12.68
CA PRO A 17 0.89 -19.20 -12.07
C PRO A 17 1.19 -19.14 -10.57
N ALA A 18 1.78 -18.06 -10.08
CA ALA A 18 2.10 -17.83 -8.68
C ALA A 18 1.10 -16.90 -7.96
N TRP A 19 -0.09 -16.70 -8.51
CA TRP A 19 -1.07 -15.74 -8.01
C TRP A 19 -1.38 -15.90 -6.52
N PHE A 20 -1.55 -17.12 -6.06
CA PHE A 20 -1.87 -17.40 -4.67
C PHE A 20 -0.75 -16.94 -3.72
N LYS A 21 0.51 -17.30 -4.04
CA LYS A 21 1.67 -16.86 -3.26
C LYS A 21 1.77 -15.32 -3.22
N LYS A 22 1.61 -14.68 -4.36
CA LYS A 22 1.72 -13.22 -4.48
C LYS A 22 0.63 -12.48 -3.71
N LEU A 23 -0.62 -12.92 -3.84
CA LEU A 23 -1.74 -12.34 -3.09
C LEU A 23 -1.69 -12.68 -1.60
N PHE A 24 -1.18 -13.86 -1.23
CA PHE A 24 -1.00 -14.22 0.17
C PHE A 24 0.05 -13.34 0.86
N ILE A 25 1.19 -13.06 0.21
CA ILE A 25 2.19 -12.12 0.74
C ILE A 25 1.56 -10.73 0.89
N LEU A 26 0.79 -10.27 -0.10
CA LEU A 26 0.08 -9.00 -0.02
C LEU A 26 -0.93 -8.97 1.13
N ALA A 27 -1.69 -10.05 1.32
CA ALA A 27 -2.60 -10.22 2.45
C ALA A 27 -1.87 -10.15 3.80
N LEU A 28 -0.68 -10.75 3.90
CA LEU A 28 0.15 -10.67 5.09
C LEU A 28 0.64 -9.24 5.35
N VAL A 29 1.05 -8.50 4.32
CA VAL A 29 1.41 -7.08 4.43
C VAL A 29 0.22 -6.26 4.95
N ILE A 30 -0.99 -6.51 4.45
CA ILE A 30 -2.22 -5.85 4.91
C ILE A 30 -2.50 -6.20 6.38
N LEU A 31 -2.34 -7.46 6.78
CA LEU A 31 -2.51 -7.89 8.16
C LEU A 31 -1.55 -7.17 9.10
N ILE A 32 -0.27 -7.11 8.73
CA ILE A 32 0.77 -6.43 9.52
C ILE A 32 0.48 -4.92 9.62
N SER A 33 -0.14 -4.31 8.61
CA SER A 33 -0.49 -2.89 8.62
C SER A 33 -1.49 -2.51 9.72
N GLY A 34 -2.24 -3.48 10.23
CA GLY A 34 -3.11 -3.29 11.39
C GLY A 34 -2.35 -3.14 12.72
N ALA A 35 -1.16 -3.73 12.82
CA ALA A 35 -0.30 -3.66 14.01
C ALA A 35 0.77 -2.55 13.91
N ILE A 36 1.33 -2.40 12.71
CA ILE A 36 2.38 -1.41 12.42
C ILE A 36 1.84 -0.46 11.35
N PRO A 37 1.35 0.71 11.73
CA PRO A 37 0.90 1.70 10.76
C PRO A 37 2.10 2.25 9.98
N VAL A 38 1.90 2.72 8.77
CA VAL A 38 2.84 3.41 7.89
C VAL A 38 3.75 2.47 7.07
N LEU A 39 4.68 1.71 7.68
CA LEU A 39 5.68 0.94 6.92
C LEU A 39 5.06 -0.09 5.94
N PRO A 40 4.13 -0.96 6.38
CA PRO A 40 3.49 -1.91 5.46
C PRO A 40 2.63 -1.21 4.40
N TRP A 41 2.04 -0.05 4.71
CA TRP A 41 1.30 0.74 3.73
C TRP A 41 2.20 1.27 2.62
N ILE A 42 3.44 1.68 2.93
CA ILE A 42 4.42 2.08 1.91
C ILE A 42 4.73 0.89 0.98
N VAL A 43 4.93 -0.30 1.55
CA VAL A 43 5.16 -1.52 0.77
C VAL A 43 3.95 -1.87 -0.11
N LEU A 44 2.73 -1.77 0.43
CA LEU A 44 1.50 -1.99 -0.33
C LEU A 44 1.39 -1.02 -1.51
N VAL A 45 1.60 0.27 -1.26
CA VAL A 45 1.57 1.31 -2.31
C VAL A 45 2.69 1.09 -3.33
N GLY A 46 3.87 0.65 -2.89
CA GLY A 46 5.00 0.32 -3.77
C GLY A 46 4.71 -0.85 -4.69
N TYR A 47 4.07 -1.90 -4.17
CA TYR A 47 3.63 -3.02 -5.00
C TYR A 47 2.63 -2.57 -6.09
N MET A 48 1.66 -1.73 -5.70
CA MET A 48 0.71 -1.13 -6.65
C MET A 48 1.41 -0.20 -7.65
N ALA A 49 2.39 0.58 -7.20
CA ALA A 49 3.17 1.47 -8.07
C ALA A 49 3.93 0.68 -9.16
N ARG A 50 4.53 -0.46 -8.82
CA ARG A 50 5.15 -1.35 -9.80
C ARG A 50 4.15 -1.87 -10.84
N LEU A 51 2.96 -2.27 -10.40
CA LEU A 51 1.89 -2.71 -11.30
C LEU A 51 1.47 -1.58 -12.25
N ILE A 52 1.19 -0.39 -11.69
CA ILE A 52 0.81 0.80 -12.47
C ILE A 52 1.89 1.14 -13.50
N ARG A 53 3.15 1.13 -13.10
CA ARG A 53 4.27 1.45 -13.99
C ARG A 53 4.38 0.49 -15.15
N ARG A 54 4.29 -0.82 -14.91
CA ARG A 54 4.26 -1.84 -15.97
C ARG A 54 3.14 -1.57 -16.97
N MET A 55 1.95 -1.26 -16.51
CA MET A 55 0.79 -1.03 -17.39
C MET A 55 0.87 0.27 -18.17
N VAL A 56 1.33 1.36 -17.54
CA VAL A 56 1.29 2.71 -18.13
C VAL A 56 2.58 3.02 -18.89
N VAL A 57 3.75 2.75 -18.31
CA VAL A 57 5.06 3.10 -18.89
C VAL A 57 5.51 2.03 -19.87
N ASP A 58 5.56 0.76 -19.42
CA ASP A 58 6.04 -0.35 -20.23
C ASP A 58 4.96 -0.85 -21.21
N LYS A 59 3.72 -0.31 -21.10
CA LYS A 59 2.57 -0.68 -21.95
C LYS A 59 2.30 -2.18 -21.99
N SER A 60 2.70 -2.88 -20.93
CA SER A 60 2.49 -4.31 -20.80
C SER A 60 1.08 -4.64 -20.36
N GLU A 61 0.64 -5.86 -20.57
CA GLU A 61 -0.60 -6.36 -19.97
C GLU A 61 -0.48 -6.39 -18.44
N ALA A 62 -1.61 -6.27 -17.74
CA ALA A 62 -1.64 -6.34 -16.30
C ALA A 62 -1.08 -7.70 -15.82
N SER A 63 -0.04 -7.66 -15.00
CA SER A 63 0.60 -8.84 -14.41
C SER A 63 1.07 -8.54 -13.00
N LEU A 64 0.97 -9.52 -12.10
CA LEU A 64 1.38 -9.34 -10.72
C LEU A 64 2.91 -9.13 -10.62
N PRO A 65 3.37 -8.05 -9.96
CA PRO A 65 4.79 -7.87 -9.68
C PRO A 65 5.39 -9.01 -8.85
N GLU A 66 6.70 -9.22 -8.96
CA GLU A 66 7.43 -10.15 -8.10
C GLU A 66 7.76 -9.50 -6.75
N TRP A 67 7.95 -10.35 -5.72
CA TRP A 67 8.29 -9.92 -4.36
C TRP A 67 9.79 -10.04 -4.05
N ASP A 68 10.63 -10.23 -5.07
CA ASP A 68 12.05 -10.55 -4.92
C ASP A 68 12.88 -9.38 -4.36
N ASP A 69 12.41 -8.14 -4.57
CA ASP A 69 13.09 -6.92 -4.16
C ASP A 69 12.18 -6.04 -3.29
N LEU A 70 12.11 -6.38 -2.00
CA LEU A 70 11.33 -5.60 -1.01
C LEU A 70 11.88 -4.19 -0.81
N GLY A 71 13.20 -4.01 -0.88
CA GLY A 71 13.83 -2.70 -0.75
C GLY A 71 13.42 -1.75 -1.86
N GLY A 72 13.44 -2.23 -3.10
CA GLY A 72 12.95 -1.48 -4.24
C GLY A 72 11.45 -1.22 -4.19
N ILE A 73 10.63 -2.19 -3.76
CA ILE A 73 9.18 -1.98 -3.55
C ILE A 73 8.93 -0.84 -2.55
N PHE A 74 9.66 -0.84 -1.43
CA PHE A 74 9.56 0.23 -0.44
C PHE A 74 9.95 1.60 -1.02
N THR A 75 11.04 1.65 -1.77
CA THR A 75 11.52 2.88 -2.43
C THR A 75 10.52 3.39 -3.48
N ASP A 76 9.94 2.48 -4.27
CA ASP A 76 8.91 2.80 -5.26
C ASP A 76 7.62 3.32 -4.60
N GLY A 77 7.31 2.83 -3.38
CA GLY A 77 6.09 3.18 -2.64
C GLY A 77 6.17 4.49 -1.87
N TRP A 78 7.35 4.91 -1.44
CA TRP A 78 7.50 6.08 -0.57
C TRP A 78 6.92 7.37 -1.18
N ARG A 79 7.24 7.66 -2.44
CA ARG A 79 6.78 8.89 -3.11
C ARG A 79 5.27 8.95 -3.28
N PRO A 80 4.61 7.94 -3.88
CA PRO A 80 3.16 7.97 -4.04
C PRO A 80 2.42 7.84 -2.70
N PHE A 81 2.99 7.15 -1.70
CA PHE A 81 2.44 7.13 -0.35
C PHE A 81 2.47 8.53 0.29
N ALA A 82 3.61 9.21 0.26
CA ALA A 82 3.74 10.57 0.78
C ALA A 82 2.81 11.55 0.06
N ALA A 83 2.66 11.43 -1.26
CA ALA A 83 1.71 12.23 -2.02
C ALA A 83 0.26 11.98 -1.57
N SER A 84 -0.15 10.72 -1.45
CA SER A 84 -1.48 10.35 -0.97
C SER A 84 -1.77 10.88 0.43
N PHE A 85 -0.79 10.75 1.33
CA PHE A 85 -0.90 11.25 2.70
C PHE A 85 -1.06 12.78 2.72
N THR A 86 -0.28 13.51 1.92
CA THR A 86 -0.36 14.98 1.83
C THR A 86 -1.72 15.44 1.30
N PHE A 87 -2.32 14.73 0.33
CA PHE A 87 -3.68 15.01 -0.14
C PHE A 87 -4.75 14.81 0.94
N MET A 88 -4.51 13.93 1.90
CA MET A 88 -5.43 13.66 3.01
C MET A 88 -5.32 14.70 4.14
N LEU A 89 -4.21 15.44 4.26
CA LEU A 89 -3.97 16.37 5.37
C LEU A 89 -5.08 17.44 5.54
N PRO A 90 -5.61 18.08 4.48
CA PRO A 90 -6.67 19.08 4.66
C PRO A 90 -7.94 18.46 5.26
N ALA A 91 -8.37 17.30 4.78
CA ALA A 91 -9.53 16.59 5.31
C ALA A 91 -9.31 16.18 6.77
N LEU A 92 -8.12 15.69 7.10
CA LEU A 92 -7.70 15.30 8.44
C LEU A 92 -7.71 16.50 9.41
N ALA A 93 -7.22 17.66 8.96
CA ALA A 93 -7.22 18.89 9.76
C ALA A 93 -8.65 19.32 10.15
N PHE A 94 -9.57 19.33 9.18
CA PHE A 94 -10.99 19.61 9.43
C PHE A 94 -11.64 18.55 10.33
N PHE A 95 -11.29 17.28 10.15
CA PHE A 95 -11.80 16.18 10.98
C PHE A 95 -11.32 16.29 12.42
N ILE A 96 -10.04 16.59 12.65
CA ILE A 96 -9.50 16.82 14.01
C ILE A 96 -10.14 18.04 14.64
N ALA A 97 -10.32 19.15 13.91
CA ALA A 97 -11.01 20.33 14.41
C ALA A 97 -12.46 20.01 14.82
N ALA A 98 -13.20 19.28 13.99
CA ALA A 98 -14.55 18.82 14.29
C ALA A 98 -14.57 17.97 15.58
N TRP A 99 -13.67 16.99 15.67
CA TRP A 99 -13.56 16.09 16.82
C TRP A 99 -13.24 16.85 18.11
N LEU A 100 -12.29 17.80 18.07
CA LEU A 100 -11.93 18.63 19.21
C LEU A 100 -13.13 19.49 19.68
N LEU A 101 -13.86 20.10 18.75
CA LEU A 101 -15.03 20.94 19.04
C LEU A 101 -16.20 20.14 19.63
N MET A 102 -16.36 18.88 19.25
CA MET A 102 -17.45 18.03 19.74
C MET A 102 -17.09 17.31 21.04
N VAL A 103 -15.89 16.77 21.16
CA VAL A 103 -15.49 15.90 22.28
C VAL A 103 -14.95 16.68 23.46
N VAL A 104 -14.10 17.68 23.21
CA VAL A 104 -13.42 18.40 24.30
C VAL A 104 -14.43 19.10 25.26
N PRO A 105 -15.42 19.88 24.77
CA PRO A 105 -16.38 20.49 25.66
C PRO A 105 -17.20 19.45 26.44
N ALA A 106 -17.57 18.34 25.81
CA ALA A 106 -18.34 17.26 26.47
C ALA A 106 -17.55 16.58 27.60
N SER A 107 -16.20 16.49 27.46
CA SER A 107 -15.33 15.86 28.48
C SER A 107 -15.22 16.66 29.77
N PHE A 108 -15.53 17.93 29.75
CA PHE A 108 -15.52 18.79 30.95
C PHE A 108 -16.87 18.84 31.68
N MET A 109 -17.93 18.18 31.16
CA MET A 109 -19.17 18.05 31.87
C MET A 109 -19.07 17.04 33.02
N PRO A 110 -19.50 17.41 34.26
CA PRO A 110 -19.69 16.43 35.31
C PRO A 110 -20.76 15.42 34.90
N PHE A 111 -20.48 14.13 35.05
CA PHE A 111 -21.42 13.02 34.75
C PHE A 111 -22.79 13.19 35.40
N SER A 112 -22.81 13.83 36.56
CA SER A 112 -24.03 14.18 37.31
C SER A 112 -24.97 15.12 36.55
N GLN A 113 -24.45 16.02 35.72
CA GLN A 113 -25.30 16.94 34.94
C GLN A 113 -25.94 16.26 33.73
N MET A 114 -25.24 15.28 33.12
CA MET A 114 -25.76 14.50 32.00
C MET A 114 -26.96 13.64 32.39
N TRP A 115 -27.09 13.28 33.69
CA TRP A 115 -28.17 12.43 34.19
C TRP A 115 -29.31 13.22 34.93
N SER A 116 -29.06 14.46 35.35
CA SER A 116 -29.98 15.19 36.24
C SER A 116 -31.18 15.88 35.55
N GLY A 117 -31.34 15.78 34.22
CA GLY A 117 -32.50 16.29 33.49
C GLY A 117 -32.85 17.76 33.80
N GLY A 118 -31.86 18.58 34.17
CA GLY A 118 -32.03 19.91 34.69
C GLY A 118 -32.76 20.87 33.74
N ARG A 119 -33.79 21.52 34.23
CA ARG A 119 -34.61 22.47 33.48
C ARG A 119 -33.94 23.82 33.21
N ASN A 120 -32.73 24.04 33.70
CA ASN A 120 -32.00 25.30 33.53
C ASN A 120 -30.76 25.05 32.66
N ILE A 121 -30.74 25.67 31.50
CA ILE A 121 -29.58 25.64 30.59
C ILE A 121 -28.46 26.46 31.25
N HIS A 122 -27.43 25.78 31.74
CA HIS A 122 -26.23 26.44 32.24
C HIS A 122 -25.38 27.00 31.10
N PRO A 123 -24.57 28.05 31.31
CA PRO A 123 -23.69 28.61 30.28
C PRO A 123 -22.78 27.59 29.64
N GLY A 124 -22.37 26.53 30.35
CA GLY A 124 -21.60 25.42 29.85
C GLY A 124 -22.33 24.57 28.82
N GLU A 125 -23.64 24.34 28.99
CA GLU A 125 -24.46 23.57 28.03
C GLU A 125 -24.60 24.33 26.69
N PHE A 126 -24.74 25.66 26.74
CA PHE A 126 -24.75 26.49 25.55
C PHE A 126 -23.43 26.39 24.78
N LEU A 127 -22.29 26.40 25.48
CA LEU A 127 -20.96 26.23 24.84
C LEU A 127 -20.82 24.88 24.18
N ILE A 128 -21.36 23.81 24.79
CA ILE A 128 -21.34 22.47 24.20
C ILE A 128 -22.24 22.40 22.99
N LEU A 129 -23.45 22.93 23.10
CA LEU A 129 -24.39 22.97 21.99
C LEU A 129 -23.80 23.75 20.79
N ALA A 130 -23.22 24.93 21.04
CA ALA A 130 -22.54 25.74 20.03
C ALA A 130 -21.34 25.02 19.46
N GLY A 131 -20.51 24.37 20.28
CA GLY A 131 -19.36 23.58 19.85
C GLY A 131 -19.76 22.42 18.95
N ASN A 132 -20.85 21.70 19.31
CA ASN A 132 -21.38 20.62 18.47
C ASN A 132 -21.88 21.13 17.11
N PHE A 133 -22.62 22.24 17.06
CA PHE A 133 -23.09 22.80 15.78
C PHE A 133 -21.92 23.21 14.90
N VAL A 134 -20.91 23.90 15.44
CA VAL A 134 -19.71 24.28 14.71
C VAL A 134 -18.92 23.04 14.31
N GLY A 135 -18.77 22.06 15.20
CA GLY A 135 -18.11 20.78 14.95
C GLY A 135 -18.76 19.99 13.80
N ILE A 136 -20.10 19.93 13.76
CA ILE A 136 -20.84 19.32 12.64
C ILE A 136 -20.52 20.06 11.33
N GLY A 137 -20.43 21.38 11.33
CA GLY A 137 -20.02 22.17 10.18
C GLY A 137 -18.62 21.80 9.68
N PHE A 138 -17.63 21.72 10.57
CA PHE A 138 -16.28 21.25 10.24
C PHE A 138 -16.27 19.80 9.75
N PHE A 139 -17.07 18.94 10.35
CA PHE A 139 -17.21 17.54 9.90
C PHE A 139 -17.78 17.45 8.48
N ALA A 140 -18.82 18.26 8.17
CA ALA A 140 -19.38 18.30 6.82
C ALA A 140 -18.35 18.80 5.78
N VAL A 141 -17.54 19.82 6.14
CA VAL A 141 -16.43 20.28 5.30
C VAL A 141 -15.39 19.19 5.13
N ALA A 142 -15.01 18.49 6.21
CA ALA A 142 -14.08 17.37 6.15
C ALA A 142 -14.55 16.28 5.19
N MET A 143 -15.85 15.91 5.25
CA MET A 143 -16.45 14.93 4.36
C MET A 143 -16.43 15.39 2.90
N LEU A 144 -16.73 16.66 2.64
CA LEU A 144 -16.69 17.23 1.28
C LEU A 144 -15.26 17.21 0.72
N VAL A 145 -14.28 17.66 1.51
CA VAL A 145 -12.87 17.64 1.12
C VAL A 145 -12.39 16.21 0.89
N MET A 146 -12.77 15.28 1.77
CA MET A 146 -12.46 13.86 1.64
C MET A 146 -13.03 13.27 0.35
N LEU A 147 -14.29 13.60 0.03
CA LEU A 147 -14.96 13.14 -1.20
C LEU A 147 -14.22 13.62 -2.44
N VAL A 148 -13.91 14.91 -2.51
CA VAL A 148 -13.18 15.52 -3.65
C VAL A 148 -11.79 14.89 -3.75
N THR A 149 -11.09 14.78 -2.63
CA THR A 149 -9.75 14.16 -2.58
C THR A 149 -9.80 12.72 -3.07
N THR A 150 -10.72 11.91 -2.58
CA THR A 150 -10.87 10.49 -2.97
C THR A 150 -11.11 10.37 -4.47
N PHE A 151 -11.87 11.30 -5.07
CA PHE A 151 -12.15 11.27 -6.51
C PHE A 151 -10.96 11.69 -7.38
N LEU A 152 -10.11 12.58 -6.90
CA LEU A 152 -8.96 13.08 -7.67
C LEU A 152 -7.68 12.28 -7.42
N LEU A 153 -7.56 11.70 -6.23
CA LEU A 153 -6.34 11.04 -5.75
C LEU A 153 -5.79 9.96 -6.69
N PRO A 154 -6.60 9.03 -7.27
CA PRO A 154 -6.04 7.99 -8.11
C PRO A 154 -5.33 8.54 -9.35
N ALA A 155 -5.88 9.59 -9.99
CA ALA A 155 -5.24 10.21 -11.15
C ALA A 155 -3.91 10.88 -10.77
N ALA A 156 -3.87 11.62 -9.64
CA ALA A 156 -2.68 12.27 -9.12
C ALA A 156 -1.61 11.26 -8.71
N VAL A 157 -2.01 10.16 -8.04
CA VAL A 157 -1.08 9.10 -7.60
C VAL A 157 -0.50 8.35 -8.79
N VAL A 158 -1.34 7.96 -9.77
CA VAL A 158 -0.84 7.31 -10.99
C VAL A 158 0.15 8.21 -11.71
N HIS A 159 -0.14 9.53 -11.78
CA HIS A 159 0.77 10.49 -12.38
C HIS A 159 2.11 10.57 -11.64
N SER A 160 2.11 10.61 -10.30
CA SER A 160 3.33 10.61 -9.49
C SER A 160 4.16 9.33 -9.67
N VAL A 161 3.50 8.18 -9.82
CA VAL A 161 4.16 6.89 -10.10
C VAL A 161 4.81 6.90 -11.47
N VAL A 162 4.12 7.40 -12.49
CA VAL A 162 4.63 7.48 -13.88
C VAL A 162 5.83 8.43 -13.96
N ARG A 163 5.75 9.57 -13.27
CA ARG A 163 6.84 10.57 -13.23
C ARG A 163 7.96 10.22 -12.25
N GLN A 164 7.75 9.27 -11.37
CA GLN A 164 8.64 8.96 -10.25
C GLN A 164 9.01 10.19 -9.39
N ASP A 165 8.08 11.13 -9.30
CA ASP A 165 8.26 12.38 -8.58
C ASP A 165 7.06 12.64 -7.66
N TYR A 166 7.35 12.87 -6.38
CA TYR A 166 6.35 13.25 -5.38
C TYR A 166 5.59 14.52 -5.78
N ALA A 167 6.34 15.55 -6.25
CA ALA A 167 5.77 16.83 -6.60
C ALA A 167 4.86 16.77 -7.83
N ALA A 168 5.01 15.75 -8.68
CA ALA A 168 4.17 15.55 -9.86
C ALA A 168 2.70 15.39 -9.50
N ALA A 169 2.38 14.77 -8.35
CA ALA A 169 1.00 14.63 -7.88
C ALA A 169 0.28 15.98 -7.73
N PHE A 170 1.01 17.04 -7.40
CA PHE A 170 0.49 18.40 -7.18
C PHE A 170 0.54 19.29 -8.43
N ARG A 171 1.09 18.80 -9.53
CA ARG A 171 1.10 19.49 -10.81
C ARG A 171 -0.20 19.27 -11.56
N PHE A 172 -1.30 19.86 -11.08
CA PHE A 172 -2.63 19.71 -11.65
C PHE A 172 -2.68 19.96 -13.17
N LYS A 173 -1.91 20.91 -13.68
CA LYS A 173 -1.84 21.22 -15.11
C LYS A 173 -1.35 20.06 -15.98
N GLU A 174 -0.61 19.10 -15.41
CA GLU A 174 -0.05 17.97 -16.15
C GLU A 174 -1.05 16.80 -16.23
N TRP A 175 -1.68 16.43 -15.14
CA TRP A 175 -2.55 15.26 -15.10
C TRP A 175 -4.05 15.57 -15.28
N TRP A 176 -4.49 16.82 -15.04
CA TRP A 176 -5.89 17.21 -15.22
C TRP A 176 -6.41 16.99 -16.65
N PRO A 177 -5.65 17.35 -17.73
CA PRO A 177 -6.06 17.05 -19.10
C PRO A 177 -6.23 15.54 -19.34
N ILE A 178 -5.37 14.73 -18.76
CA ILE A 178 -5.43 13.26 -18.89
C ILE A 178 -6.69 12.71 -18.19
N PHE A 179 -6.96 13.20 -16.99
CA PHE A 179 -8.14 12.82 -16.23
C PHE A 179 -9.44 13.18 -16.97
N THR A 180 -9.55 14.43 -17.45
CA THR A 180 -10.74 14.92 -18.16
C THR A 180 -10.92 14.28 -19.54
N ALA A 181 -9.85 13.98 -20.26
CA ALA A 181 -9.91 13.30 -21.56
C ALA A 181 -10.51 11.89 -21.46
N ASN A 182 -10.40 11.24 -20.30
CA ASN A 182 -10.97 9.91 -20.07
C ASN A 182 -11.82 9.83 -18.80
N LEU A 183 -12.56 10.88 -18.49
CA LEU A 183 -13.41 10.94 -17.30
C LEU A 183 -14.37 9.73 -17.21
N ALA A 184 -14.94 9.30 -18.34
CA ALA A 184 -15.80 8.11 -18.38
C ALA A 184 -15.07 6.83 -17.92
N GLY A 185 -13.79 6.67 -18.27
CA GLY A 185 -12.97 5.53 -17.82
C GLY A 185 -12.71 5.58 -16.30
N PHE A 186 -12.44 6.76 -15.75
CA PHE A 186 -12.30 6.94 -14.30
C PHE A 186 -13.62 6.67 -13.58
N ILE A 187 -14.75 7.19 -14.08
CA ILE A 187 -16.08 6.92 -13.50
C ILE A 187 -16.38 5.43 -13.54
N LEU A 188 -16.10 4.76 -14.67
CA LEU A 188 -16.28 3.30 -14.76
C LEU A 188 -15.44 2.55 -13.72
N ALA A 189 -14.17 2.96 -13.55
CA ALA A 189 -13.31 2.37 -12.51
C ALA A 189 -13.94 2.53 -11.12
N TYR A 190 -14.46 3.72 -10.79
CA TYR A 190 -15.14 3.94 -9.50
C TYR A 190 -16.42 3.10 -9.36
N VAL A 191 -17.22 3.01 -10.40
CA VAL A 191 -18.46 2.18 -10.38
C VAL A 191 -18.11 0.71 -10.11
N VAL A 192 -17.08 0.19 -10.77
CA VAL A 192 -16.63 -1.20 -10.56
C VAL A 192 -16.11 -1.39 -9.13
N ILE A 193 -15.25 -0.49 -8.65
CA ILE A 193 -14.69 -0.53 -7.30
C ILE A 193 -15.80 -0.45 -6.23
N PHE A 194 -16.74 0.48 -6.41
CA PHE A 194 -17.87 0.63 -5.50
C PHE A 194 -18.77 -0.61 -5.53
N GLY A 195 -19.07 -1.15 -6.72
CA GLY A 195 -19.85 -2.38 -6.89
C GLY A 195 -19.18 -3.57 -6.22
N MET A 196 -17.87 -3.74 -6.37
CA MET A 196 -17.12 -4.80 -5.71
C MET A 196 -17.19 -4.68 -4.17
N ASN A 197 -17.00 -3.46 -3.63
CA ASN A 197 -17.12 -3.22 -2.20
C ASN A 197 -18.54 -3.46 -1.68
N PHE A 198 -19.55 -3.03 -2.44
CA PHE A 198 -20.95 -3.24 -2.07
C PHE A 198 -21.29 -4.73 -1.99
N VAL A 199 -20.97 -5.49 -3.03
CA VAL A 199 -21.21 -6.96 -3.05
C VAL A 199 -20.48 -7.64 -1.92
N PHE A 200 -19.22 -7.28 -1.70
CA PHE A 200 -18.42 -7.81 -0.60
C PHE A 200 -19.00 -7.44 0.77
N GLY A 201 -19.44 -6.20 0.95
CA GLY A 201 -20.09 -5.73 2.17
C GLY A 201 -21.35 -6.53 2.52
N VAL A 202 -22.20 -6.79 1.51
CA VAL A 202 -23.39 -7.64 1.68
C VAL A 202 -22.98 -9.06 2.08
N LEU A 203 -21.96 -9.63 1.43
CA LEU A 203 -21.44 -10.96 1.78
C LEU A 203 -20.96 -11.02 3.24
N ILE A 204 -20.17 -10.03 3.66
CA ILE A 204 -19.69 -9.94 5.04
C ILE A 204 -20.85 -9.79 6.02
N GLN A 205 -21.88 -9.00 5.69
CA GLN A 205 -23.06 -8.84 6.53
C GLN A 205 -23.80 -10.17 6.73
N ILE A 206 -23.93 -10.97 5.67
CA ILE A 206 -24.52 -12.31 5.75
C ILE A 206 -23.69 -13.25 6.64
N LEU A 207 -22.35 -13.18 6.51
CA LEU A 207 -21.43 -13.97 7.35
C LEU A 207 -21.51 -13.57 8.84
N PHE A 208 -21.72 -12.30 9.15
CA PHE A 208 -21.90 -11.84 10.53
C PHE A 208 -23.21 -12.35 11.18
N ILE A 209 -24.29 -12.46 10.40
CA ILE A 209 -25.56 -12.98 10.91
C ILE A 209 -25.42 -14.43 11.33
N THR A 210 -24.56 -15.20 10.66
CA THR A 210 -24.21 -16.56 11.03
C THR A 210 -23.05 -16.56 12.02
N LEU A 211 -23.35 -16.57 13.31
CA LEU A 211 -22.37 -16.49 14.41
C LEU A 211 -21.19 -17.45 14.27
N ILE A 212 -21.40 -18.63 13.68
CA ILE A 212 -20.37 -19.65 13.46
C ILE A 212 -19.33 -19.16 12.42
N LEU A 213 -19.75 -18.40 11.43
CA LEU A 213 -18.88 -17.94 10.33
C LEU A 213 -18.17 -16.61 10.64
N CYS A 214 -18.53 -15.93 11.73
CA CYS A 214 -17.90 -14.65 12.10
C CYS A 214 -16.38 -14.77 12.30
N CYS A 215 -15.89 -15.93 12.76
CA CYS A 215 -14.45 -16.17 12.91
C CYS A 215 -13.69 -16.23 11.57
N LEU A 216 -14.38 -16.49 10.45
CA LEU A 216 -13.77 -16.48 9.11
C LEU A 216 -13.70 -15.07 8.50
N VAL A 217 -14.52 -14.14 9.00
CA VAL A 217 -14.61 -12.76 8.45
C VAL A 217 -13.26 -12.07 8.35
N PRO A 218 -12.36 -12.08 9.36
CA PRO A 218 -11.05 -11.43 9.23
C PRO A 218 -10.22 -12.00 8.08
N PHE A 219 -10.19 -13.31 7.92
CA PHE A 219 -9.42 -13.98 6.86
C PHE A 219 -9.97 -13.68 5.47
N ILE A 220 -11.29 -13.74 5.31
CA ILE A 220 -11.97 -13.42 4.06
C ILE A 220 -11.76 -11.94 3.71
N THR A 221 -11.86 -11.04 4.69
CA THR A 221 -11.65 -9.61 4.49
C THR A 221 -10.23 -9.30 4.04
N ILE A 222 -9.21 -9.90 4.67
CA ILE A 222 -7.81 -9.68 4.31
C ILE A 222 -7.53 -10.25 2.91
N GLY A 223 -8.02 -11.46 2.62
CA GLY A 223 -7.87 -12.09 1.30
C GLY A 223 -8.55 -11.26 0.19
N PHE A 224 -9.77 -10.80 0.43
CA PHE A 224 -10.46 -9.90 -0.51
C PHE A 224 -9.73 -8.57 -0.68
N SER A 225 -9.23 -7.98 0.40
CA SER A 225 -8.51 -6.70 0.34
C SER A 225 -7.26 -6.80 -0.54
N SER A 226 -6.51 -7.90 -0.48
CA SER A 226 -5.34 -8.09 -1.32
C SER A 226 -5.70 -8.12 -2.81
N TYR A 227 -6.74 -8.84 -3.19
CA TYR A 227 -7.27 -8.84 -4.55
C TYR A 227 -7.81 -7.46 -4.95
N PHE A 228 -8.58 -6.82 -4.06
CA PHE A 228 -9.18 -5.52 -4.29
C PHE A 228 -8.14 -4.44 -4.62
N TYR A 229 -7.04 -4.32 -3.84
CA TYR A 229 -6.01 -3.33 -4.08
C TYR A 229 -5.30 -3.51 -5.42
N VAL A 230 -5.08 -4.75 -5.83
CA VAL A 230 -4.45 -5.05 -7.13
C VAL A 230 -5.37 -4.67 -8.29
N VAL A 231 -6.66 -5.01 -8.21
CA VAL A 231 -7.66 -4.63 -9.22
C VAL A 231 -7.86 -3.11 -9.25
N TYR A 232 -7.89 -2.47 -8.08
CA TYR A 232 -7.96 -1.01 -7.95
C TYR A 232 -6.80 -0.35 -8.73
N ALA A 233 -5.57 -0.77 -8.49
CA ALA A 233 -4.40 -0.22 -9.16
C ALA A 233 -4.48 -0.42 -10.69
N ALA A 234 -4.91 -1.61 -11.15
CA ALA A 234 -5.01 -1.93 -12.57
C ALA A 234 -6.11 -1.11 -13.28
N LEU A 235 -7.27 -0.93 -12.65
CA LEU A 235 -8.38 -0.14 -13.23
C LEU A 235 -7.98 1.33 -13.41
N PHE A 236 -7.37 1.94 -12.40
CA PHE A 236 -6.94 3.34 -12.50
C PHE A 236 -5.72 3.53 -13.40
N ALA A 237 -4.81 2.54 -13.47
CA ALA A 237 -3.72 2.55 -14.44
C ALA A 237 -4.25 2.52 -15.88
N GLU A 238 -5.24 1.67 -16.17
CA GLU A 238 -5.86 1.60 -17.50
C GLU A 238 -6.63 2.88 -17.84
N ALA A 239 -7.41 3.42 -16.88
CA ALA A 239 -8.13 4.67 -17.08
C ALA A 239 -7.16 5.84 -17.38
N TYR A 240 -6.05 5.91 -16.66
CA TYR A 240 -5.00 6.91 -16.87
C TYR A 240 -4.31 6.70 -18.23
N ARG A 241 -3.93 5.48 -18.57
CA ARG A 241 -3.29 5.13 -19.85
C ARG A 241 -4.14 5.55 -21.04
N ALA A 242 -5.44 5.21 -21.00
CA ALA A 242 -6.37 5.58 -22.04
C ALA A 242 -6.57 7.10 -22.14
N GLY A 243 -6.55 7.83 -21.01
CA GLY A 243 -6.60 9.29 -20.99
C GLY A 243 -5.34 9.92 -21.60
N ALA A 244 -4.18 9.45 -21.22
CA ALA A 244 -2.89 9.93 -21.75
C ALA A 244 -2.76 9.69 -23.27
N GLU A 245 -3.28 8.56 -23.77
CA GLU A 245 -3.33 8.27 -25.22
C GLU A 245 -4.23 9.26 -25.94
N LYS A 246 -5.42 9.57 -25.39
CA LYS A 246 -6.34 10.55 -25.99
C LYS A 246 -5.73 11.95 -26.04
N VAL A 247 -5.04 12.39 -24.99
CA VAL A 247 -4.34 13.69 -24.98
C VAL A 247 -3.26 13.72 -26.03
N ARG A 248 -2.44 12.65 -26.14
CA ARG A 248 -1.41 12.54 -27.15
C ARG A 248 -1.95 12.61 -28.58
N LEU A 249 -3.09 11.97 -28.87
CA LEU A 249 -3.72 11.98 -30.18
C LEU A 249 -4.38 13.32 -30.50
N ALA A 250 -4.77 14.09 -29.49
CA ALA A 250 -5.37 15.42 -29.66
C ALA A 250 -4.34 16.53 -29.92
N GLU A 251 -3.06 16.30 -29.62
CA GLU A 251 -1.98 17.24 -29.90
C GLU A 251 -1.62 17.19 -31.41
N PRO A 252 -1.72 18.30 -32.15
CA PRO A 252 -1.29 18.33 -33.54
C PRO A 252 0.20 18.05 -33.68
N GLU A 253 0.59 17.28 -34.73
CA GLU A 253 1.96 16.90 -35.08
C GLU A 253 2.87 18.13 -35.35
N GLY A 254 3.12 18.97 -34.43
CA GLY A 254 3.93 20.19 -34.59
C GLY A 254 4.06 21.05 -33.36
N GLY A 255 3.26 20.77 -32.32
CA GLY A 255 3.39 21.45 -31.04
C GLY A 255 4.58 20.93 -30.24
N LYS A 256 5.61 21.74 -30.08
CA LYS A 256 6.66 21.46 -29.07
C LYS A 256 5.95 21.38 -27.71
N LEU A 257 5.81 20.19 -27.18
CA LEU A 257 5.38 19.97 -25.79
C LEU A 257 6.28 20.82 -24.87
N PRO A 258 5.73 21.54 -23.91
CA PRO A 258 6.55 22.15 -22.88
C PRO A 258 7.39 21.03 -22.22
N ALA A 259 8.70 21.26 -22.14
CA ALA A 259 9.62 20.31 -21.52
C ALA A 259 9.09 19.95 -20.14
N GLY A 260 8.69 18.67 -19.95
CA GLY A 260 8.05 18.23 -18.71
C GLY A 260 6.60 17.75 -18.87
N SER A 261 6.00 17.73 -20.10
CA SER A 261 4.63 17.22 -20.24
C SER A 261 4.53 15.72 -19.91
N ALA A 262 3.36 15.31 -19.42
CA ALA A 262 3.06 13.91 -19.07
C ALA A 262 3.30 12.92 -20.24
N VAL A 263 3.18 13.41 -21.46
CA VAL A 263 3.39 12.61 -22.69
C VAL A 263 4.88 12.29 -22.89
N GLU A 264 5.78 13.15 -22.45
CA GLU A 264 7.23 12.90 -22.54
C GLU A 264 7.69 11.80 -21.56
N ALA A 265 7.04 11.68 -20.40
CA ALA A 265 7.30 10.60 -19.46
C ALA A 265 6.87 9.21 -19.97
N LEU A 266 6.01 9.17 -20.99
CA LEU A 266 5.56 7.93 -21.64
C LEU A 266 6.51 7.48 -22.76
N LYS A 267 7.51 8.29 -23.13
CA LYS A 267 8.59 7.82 -23.99
C LYS A 267 9.42 6.82 -23.20
N PRO A 268 9.72 5.64 -23.75
CA PRO A 268 10.65 4.74 -23.13
C PRO A 268 11.95 5.52 -22.88
N VAL A 269 12.42 5.54 -21.64
CA VAL A 269 13.77 6.00 -21.32
C VAL A 269 14.68 5.03 -22.07
N VAL A 270 15.14 5.43 -23.22
CA VAL A 270 16.27 4.76 -23.88
C VAL A 270 17.43 5.03 -22.92
N GLU A 271 17.74 4.02 -22.13
CA GLU A 271 18.95 3.99 -21.32
C GLU A 271 20.08 4.46 -22.26
N PRO A 272 20.80 5.55 -21.91
CA PRO A 272 21.88 6.00 -22.78
C PRO A 272 22.77 4.78 -22.98
N ALA A 273 22.90 4.38 -24.25
CA ALA A 273 23.81 3.32 -24.62
C ALA A 273 25.13 3.64 -23.90
N VAL A 274 25.53 2.75 -23.00
CA VAL A 274 26.84 2.84 -22.35
C VAL A 274 27.80 3.00 -23.50
N GLU A 275 28.36 4.20 -23.71
CA GLU A 275 29.41 4.41 -24.66
C GLU A 275 30.45 3.34 -24.39
N PRO A 276 30.81 2.52 -25.35
CA PRO A 276 31.82 1.52 -25.12
C PRO A 276 33.05 2.29 -24.60
N THR A 277 33.40 2.04 -23.39
CA THR A 277 34.64 2.55 -22.76
C THR A 277 35.74 2.38 -23.81
N PRO A 278 36.46 3.43 -24.21
CA PRO A 278 37.48 3.32 -25.20
C PRO A 278 38.45 2.21 -24.70
N THR A 279 38.50 1.15 -25.42
CA THR A 279 39.46 0.05 -25.22
C THR A 279 40.82 0.72 -25.19
N LEU A 280 41.40 0.87 -24.01
CA LEU A 280 42.82 1.21 -23.87
C LEU A 280 43.57 0.20 -24.74
N VAL A 281 44.10 0.70 -25.83
CA VAL A 281 45.07 -0.03 -26.69
C VAL A 281 46.17 -0.48 -25.74
N GLN A 282 46.14 -1.76 -25.39
CA GLN A 282 47.27 -2.39 -24.69
C GLN A 282 48.46 -2.30 -25.65
N GLU A 283 49.43 -1.46 -25.31
CA GLU A 283 50.78 -1.56 -25.86
C GLU A 283 51.28 -2.99 -25.66
N PRO A 284 51.93 -3.57 -26.65
CA PRO A 284 52.47 -4.92 -26.57
C PRO A 284 53.56 -4.95 -25.49
N VAL A 285 53.23 -5.53 -24.35
CA VAL A 285 54.21 -5.82 -23.31
C VAL A 285 55.12 -6.89 -23.86
N SER A 286 56.40 -6.51 -24.08
CA SER A 286 57.51 -7.36 -24.41
C SER A 286 57.63 -8.48 -23.34
N GLU A 287 57.67 -9.68 -23.87
CA GLU A 287 57.86 -10.97 -23.20
C GLU A 287 59.16 -10.96 -22.34
N PRO A 288 59.11 -11.15 -21.02
CA PRO A 288 60.32 -11.41 -20.25
C PRO A 288 60.61 -12.90 -20.26
N ALA A 289 61.89 -13.21 -20.57
CA ALA A 289 62.52 -14.49 -20.66
C ALA A 289 62.27 -15.44 -19.43
N PRO A 290 62.33 -16.77 -19.64
CA PRO A 290 62.03 -17.78 -18.63
C PRO A 290 63.14 -17.88 -17.60
N LYS A 291 62.82 -17.75 -16.32
CA LYS A 291 63.69 -18.09 -15.17
C LYS A 291 63.51 -19.54 -14.77
N PRO A 292 64.63 -20.18 -14.36
CA PRO A 292 64.73 -21.61 -14.26
C PRO A 292 64.04 -22.23 -13.06
N ALA A 293 63.67 -23.49 -13.22
CA ALA A 293 63.10 -24.41 -12.26
C ALA A 293 63.85 -24.50 -10.91
N ARG A 294 63.13 -24.32 -9.82
CA ARG A 294 63.62 -24.72 -8.48
C ARG A 294 62.86 -25.94 -7.99
N LYS A 295 63.62 -26.99 -7.83
CA LYS A 295 63.23 -28.33 -7.40
C LYS A 295 62.65 -28.37 -5.99
N SER A 296 61.58 -29.14 -5.84
CA SER A 296 61.33 -30.24 -4.90
C SER A 296 61.92 -30.19 -3.49
N ALA A 297 61.02 -30.22 -2.51
CA ALA A 297 61.17 -31.04 -1.28
C ALA A 297 59.74 -31.27 -0.69
N ARG A 298 59.16 -32.40 -0.89
CA ARG A 298 58.96 -33.64 -0.10
C ARG A 298 58.61 -33.39 1.36
N LYS A 299 57.32 -33.69 1.68
CA LYS A 299 56.68 -34.44 2.77
C LYS A 299 57.52 -34.67 4.10
N PRO A 300 56.89 -34.94 5.25
CA PRO A 300 55.79 -35.88 5.42
C PRO A 300 54.73 -35.53 6.52
N ALA A 301 53.74 -36.39 6.56
CA ALA A 301 52.61 -36.54 7.46
C ALA A 301 52.97 -36.85 8.94
N LYS A 302 52.06 -36.47 9.87
CA LYS A 302 51.78 -37.18 11.14
C LYS A 302 50.38 -36.75 11.59
N LYS A 303 49.36 -37.49 11.56
CA LYS A 303 48.79 -38.63 12.32
C LYS A 303 48.84 -38.44 13.84
N ALA A 304 47.69 -38.24 14.46
CA ALA A 304 47.15 -38.73 15.74
C ALA A 304 45.82 -37.97 15.98
N ALA A 305 44.69 -38.56 16.00
CA ALA A 305 44.07 -39.59 16.84
C ALA A 305 43.58 -39.01 18.17
N ALA A 306 42.28 -39.11 18.32
CA ALA A 306 41.45 -39.35 19.49
C ALA A 306 41.38 -38.22 20.54
N ASP A 307 40.22 -37.75 20.88
CA ASP A 307 39.43 -38.34 21.94
C ASP A 307 37.99 -37.81 21.98
N ALA A 308 37.10 -38.71 22.27
CA ALA A 308 35.71 -38.53 22.49
C ALA A 308 35.44 -38.01 23.90
N THR A 309 34.50 -37.10 24.06
CA THR A 309 33.76 -37.06 25.32
C THR A 309 32.31 -36.66 25.06
N LEU A 310 31.45 -37.65 25.10
CA LEU A 310 30.03 -37.58 25.35
C LEU A 310 29.80 -36.91 26.72
N VAL A 311 28.92 -35.92 26.77
CA VAL A 311 28.18 -35.58 28.00
C VAL A 311 26.70 -35.45 27.64
N GLN A 312 25.96 -36.45 28.12
CA GLN A 312 24.51 -36.51 28.16
C GLN A 312 23.95 -35.62 29.28
N PRO A 313 22.67 -35.19 29.16
CA PRO A 313 22.01 -34.31 30.11
C PRO A 313 21.46 -35.06 31.32
N PRO A 314 21.23 -34.43 32.47
CA PRO A 314 20.41 -35.02 33.52
C PRO A 314 18.90 -34.73 33.31
N ALA A 315 18.16 -35.80 33.44
CA ALA A 315 16.73 -35.85 33.59
C ALA A 315 16.35 -35.68 35.06
N GLN A 316 15.07 -35.32 35.22
CA GLN A 316 14.17 -35.49 36.36
C GLN A 316 14.34 -34.57 37.56
N GLU A 317 13.27 -33.87 37.91
CA GLU A 317 12.52 -34.25 39.08
C GLU A 317 11.10 -33.67 39.05
N SER A 318 10.12 -34.60 39.08
CA SER A 318 8.74 -34.40 39.37
C SER A 318 8.57 -34.14 40.87
N ASP A 319 7.82 -33.15 41.27
CA ASP A 319 7.16 -33.17 42.56
C ASP A 319 5.72 -32.71 42.43
N GLN A 320 4.85 -33.66 42.70
CA GLN A 320 3.44 -33.53 43.00
C GLN A 320 3.31 -32.91 44.41
N ILE A 321 2.45 -31.91 44.55
CA ILE A 321 1.74 -31.72 45.82
C ILE A 321 0.27 -31.45 45.49
N SER A 322 -0.53 -32.47 45.73
CA SER A 322 -1.96 -32.43 46.06
C SER A 322 -2.18 -31.75 47.36
N GLN A 323 -3.35 -31.21 47.55
CA GLN A 323 -4.17 -30.94 48.75
C GLN A 323 -4.69 -29.48 48.69
N SER A 324 -5.90 -29.14 48.91
CA SER A 324 -7.10 -29.79 49.47
C SER A 324 -8.18 -28.73 49.40
N LEU A 325 -9.39 -29.09 48.97
CA LEU A 325 -10.63 -28.43 49.34
C LEU A 325 -10.87 -28.65 50.82
N PRO A 326 -11.55 -27.77 51.58
CA PRO A 326 -13.00 -27.84 51.61
C PRO A 326 -13.78 -26.54 51.91
N GLY A 327 -15.08 -26.60 51.79
CA GLY A 327 -16.17 -26.08 52.66
C GLY A 327 -16.97 -24.94 52.06
N GLU A 328 -18.13 -25.21 51.49
CA GLU A 328 -19.46 -24.97 51.99
C GLU A 328 -19.65 -23.77 52.96
N GLU A 329 -20.53 -22.85 52.56
CA GLU A 329 -21.70 -22.34 53.30
C GLU A 329 -22.37 -21.28 52.39
N GLU A 330 -23.50 -21.58 51.78
CA GLU A 330 -24.87 -21.29 52.15
C GLU A 330 -25.03 -20.07 53.08
N ASN A 331 -25.56 -18.92 52.59
CA ASN A 331 -26.62 -18.23 53.31
C ASN A 331 -27.38 -17.20 52.43
N HIS A 332 -28.67 -17.30 52.50
CA HIS A 332 -29.77 -16.42 52.28
C HIS A 332 -29.56 -14.91 52.48
N GLY A 333 -30.25 -14.14 51.67
CA GLY A 333 -30.51 -12.73 51.86
C GLY A 333 -31.12 -12.12 50.59
#